data_96d90a93eee3ac7d5340de0fabdc190a
#
_entry.id   96d90a93eee3ac7d5340de0fabdc190a
#
_cell.length_a   1.000
_cell.length_b   1.000
_cell.length_c   1.000
_cell.angle_alpha   90.00
_cell.angle_beta   90.00
_cell.angle_gamma   90.00
#
_symmetry.space_group_name_H-M   'P 1'
#
loop_
_entity.id
_entity.type
_entity.pdbx_description
1 polymer ?
#
loop_
_entity_poly.entity_id
_entity_poly.type
_entity_poly.pdbx_seq_one_letter_code
_entity_poly.pdbx_strand_id
1 'polypeptide(L)'
;MVFLRRLALFSLLIFLLVLLGEAFSGPSVRHGLRQYRQHDMHHGMGHMGKGSCPQIRFTVSAPDEFLKLKNPLKSDSKNLFAGESLFHTDAQPTACKICHGSTGNGMGMMAPGLNPPPRNFSCSETMKGVSD
;
A
#
# COMPACT_ATOMS: atom_id res chain seq x y z
N MET A 1 28.44 -41.26 -39.85
CA MET A 1 27.16 -40.61 -40.21
C MET A 1 26.24 -40.33 -39.02
N VAL A 2 26.24 -41.11 -37.94
CA VAL A 2 25.36 -40.96 -36.78
C VAL A 2 25.67 -39.69 -35.95
N PHE A 3 26.95 -39.31 -35.86
CA PHE A 3 27.42 -38.16 -35.08
C PHE A 3 26.96 -36.80 -35.67
N LEU A 4 27.02 -36.65 -36.98
CA LEU A 4 26.56 -35.44 -37.68
C LEU A 4 25.03 -35.25 -37.53
N ARG A 5 24.25 -36.34 -37.57
CA ARG A 5 22.78 -36.26 -37.35
C ARG A 5 22.43 -35.80 -35.94
N ARG A 6 23.18 -36.21 -34.91
CA ARG A 6 22.94 -35.79 -33.52
C ARG A 6 23.26 -34.32 -33.30
N LEU A 7 24.35 -33.83 -33.92
CA LEU A 7 24.72 -32.40 -33.87
C LEU A 7 23.63 -31.51 -34.53
N ALA A 8 23.13 -31.93 -35.69
CA ALA A 8 22.06 -31.18 -36.37
C ALA A 8 20.76 -31.12 -35.57
N LEU A 9 20.38 -32.21 -34.91
CA LEU A 9 19.18 -32.23 -34.05
C LEU A 9 19.34 -31.36 -32.82
N PHE A 10 20.54 -31.31 -32.18
CA PHE A 10 20.80 -30.42 -31.04
C PHE A 10 20.75 -28.96 -31.45
N SER A 11 21.31 -28.59 -32.60
CA SER A 11 21.27 -27.23 -33.12
C SER A 11 19.83 -26.79 -33.44
N LEU A 12 19.02 -27.68 -34.00
CA LEU A 12 17.62 -27.40 -34.30
C LEU A 12 16.80 -27.21 -33.02
N LEU A 13 17.06 -28.00 -31.97
CA LEU A 13 16.40 -27.90 -30.70
C LEU A 13 16.69 -26.58 -29.96
N ILE A 14 17.98 -26.16 -29.99
CA ILE A 14 18.40 -24.87 -29.40
C ILE A 14 17.75 -23.70 -30.16
N PHE A 15 17.70 -23.77 -31.49
CA PHE A 15 17.07 -22.72 -32.29
C PHE A 15 15.57 -22.63 -32.03
N LEU A 16 14.89 -23.75 -31.83
CA LEU A 16 13.47 -23.80 -31.49
C LEU A 16 13.20 -23.22 -30.09
N LEU A 17 14.08 -23.49 -29.12
CA LEU A 17 13.97 -22.93 -27.75
C LEU A 17 14.19 -21.42 -27.73
N VAL A 18 15.09 -20.90 -28.59
CA VAL A 18 15.28 -19.44 -28.69
C VAL A 18 14.08 -18.77 -29.32
N LEU A 19 13.47 -19.36 -30.36
CA LEU A 19 12.24 -18.82 -30.98
C LEU A 19 11.03 -18.85 -30.07
N LEU A 20 10.91 -19.85 -29.17
CA LEU A 20 9.84 -19.94 -28.17
C LEU A 20 10.07 -18.99 -26.99
N GLY A 21 11.33 -18.62 -26.71
CA GLY A 21 11.67 -17.66 -25.65
C GLY A 21 11.22 -16.24 -25.93
N GLU A 22 11.12 -15.82 -27.19
CA GLU A 22 10.70 -14.47 -27.56
C GLU A 22 9.18 -14.25 -27.48
N ALA A 23 8.39 -15.32 -27.52
CA ALA A 23 6.93 -15.23 -27.43
C ALA A 23 6.41 -14.93 -26.00
N PHE A 24 7.28 -14.97 -24.98
CA PHE A 24 6.91 -14.71 -23.57
C PHE A 24 7.40 -13.36 -23.05
N SER A 25 7.90 -12.49 -23.91
CA SER A 25 8.17 -11.10 -23.56
C SER A 25 6.85 -10.33 -23.56
N GLY A 26 6.03 -10.52 -22.53
CA GLY A 26 4.85 -9.71 -22.29
C GLY A 26 5.22 -8.21 -22.21
N PRO A 27 4.31 -7.29 -22.54
CA PRO A 27 4.59 -5.86 -22.54
C PRO A 27 5.16 -5.46 -21.18
N SER A 28 6.37 -4.92 -21.21
CA SER A 28 7.11 -4.47 -20.03
C SER A 28 6.27 -3.46 -19.24
N VAL A 29 5.84 -3.85 -18.06
CA VAL A 29 5.10 -3.02 -17.09
C VAL A 29 5.90 -1.78 -16.63
N ARG A 30 7.11 -1.57 -17.17
CA ARG A 30 8.00 -0.46 -16.79
C ARG A 30 7.55 0.92 -17.26
N HIS A 31 6.64 1.03 -18.25
CA HIS A 31 6.17 2.34 -18.71
C HIS A 31 5.15 3.01 -17.79
N GLY A 32 4.38 2.24 -17.01
CA GLY A 32 3.39 2.82 -16.08
C GLY A 32 4.00 3.52 -14.86
N LEU A 33 5.12 3.01 -14.35
CA LEU A 33 5.74 3.54 -13.13
C LEU A 33 6.54 4.84 -13.36
N ARG A 34 7.01 5.09 -14.58
CA ARG A 34 7.75 6.33 -14.89
C ARG A 34 6.83 7.55 -15.06
N GLN A 35 5.64 7.31 -15.59
CA GLN A 35 4.67 8.38 -15.80
C GLN A 35 4.01 8.82 -14.49
N TYR A 36 3.81 7.87 -13.54
CA TYR A 36 3.28 8.16 -12.21
C TYR A 36 4.25 9.03 -11.37
N ARG A 37 5.56 8.81 -11.53
CA ARG A 37 6.60 9.54 -10.78
C ARG A 37 6.79 10.99 -11.24
N GLN A 38 6.43 11.31 -12.48
CA GLN A 38 6.66 12.65 -13.05
C GLN A 38 5.48 13.60 -12.81
N HIS A 39 4.24 13.07 -12.64
CA HIS A 39 3.09 13.88 -12.28
C HIS A 39 3.05 14.27 -10.79
N ASP A 40 3.64 13.46 -9.91
CA ASP A 40 3.65 13.73 -8.47
C ASP A 40 4.62 14.83 -8.05
N MET A 41 5.61 15.21 -8.90
CA MET A 41 6.61 16.21 -8.51
C MET A 41 6.16 17.67 -8.69
N HIS A 42 5.08 17.94 -9.40
CA HIS A 42 4.68 19.33 -9.68
C HIS A 42 3.39 19.79 -8.99
N HIS A 43 2.66 18.88 -8.32
CA HIS A 43 1.45 19.27 -7.56
C HIS A 43 1.53 18.97 -6.05
N GLY A 44 2.65 18.48 -5.54
CA GLY A 44 2.79 17.96 -4.18
C GLY A 44 3.27 18.94 -3.11
N MET A 45 3.43 20.23 -3.38
CA MET A 45 3.70 21.23 -2.31
C MET A 45 2.48 22.10 -1.97
N GLY A 46 1.30 21.72 -2.43
CA GLY A 46 0.06 22.38 -2.08
C GLY A 46 -0.59 21.72 -0.86
N HIS A 47 -0.45 22.39 0.29
CA HIS A 47 -1.28 22.22 1.49
C HIS A 47 -1.43 20.77 1.97
N MET A 48 -0.56 20.32 2.84
CA MET A 48 -0.91 19.29 3.83
C MET A 48 -2.04 19.88 4.68
N GLY A 49 -3.27 19.77 4.22
CA GLY A 49 -4.43 20.18 4.95
C GLY A 49 -4.40 19.48 6.30
N LYS A 50 -4.65 20.22 7.39
CA LYS A 50 -4.63 19.67 8.76
C LYS A 50 -5.71 18.63 8.98
N GLY A 51 -6.51 18.27 7.96
CA GLY A 51 -7.70 17.46 8.12
C GLY A 51 -8.75 18.17 8.97
N SER A 52 -9.96 17.59 9.06
CA SER A 52 -11.01 18.13 9.93
C SER A 52 -10.68 17.84 11.40
N CYS A 53 -10.73 18.86 12.27
CA CYS A 53 -10.53 18.72 13.70
C CYS A 53 -11.39 19.76 14.46
N PRO A 54 -12.33 19.37 15.33
CA PRO A 54 -12.77 18.00 15.55
C PRO A 54 -13.43 17.39 14.30
N GLN A 55 -13.29 16.08 14.15
CA GLN A 55 -13.92 15.36 13.05
C GLN A 55 -15.27 14.80 13.50
N ILE A 56 -16.35 15.33 12.98
CA ILE A 56 -17.69 14.82 13.25
C ILE A 56 -17.85 13.47 12.51
N ARG A 57 -18.18 12.44 13.27
CA ARG A 57 -18.38 11.09 12.75
C ARG A 57 -19.63 10.47 13.36
N PHE A 58 -20.46 9.89 12.52
CA PHE A 58 -21.60 9.10 12.91
C PHE A 58 -21.31 7.63 12.63
N THR A 59 -20.72 6.95 13.60
CA THR A 59 -20.45 5.51 13.55
C THR A 59 -21.13 4.85 14.73
N VAL A 60 -21.69 3.67 14.50
CA VAL A 60 -22.22 2.84 15.58
C VAL A 60 -21.09 2.47 16.53
N SER A 61 -21.34 2.51 17.83
CA SER A 61 -20.37 2.03 18.82
C SER A 61 -20.12 0.54 18.64
N ALA A 62 -18.87 0.12 18.87
CA ALA A 62 -18.56 -1.30 18.91
C ALA A 62 -19.32 -1.97 20.07
N PRO A 63 -19.68 -3.26 19.94
CA PRO A 63 -20.23 -4.04 21.06
C PRO A 63 -19.31 -4.00 22.29
N ASP A 64 -19.90 -4.07 23.48
CA ASP A 64 -19.17 -3.93 24.75
C ASP A 64 -18.02 -4.91 24.94
N GLU A 65 -18.16 -6.12 24.40
CA GLU A 65 -17.09 -7.12 24.44
C GLU A 65 -15.81 -6.67 23.77
N PHE A 66 -15.91 -5.88 22.69
CA PHE A 66 -14.75 -5.33 21.98
C PHE A 66 -14.19 -4.09 22.70
N LEU A 67 -15.05 -3.27 23.29
CA LEU A 67 -14.63 -2.08 24.04
C LEU A 67 -13.83 -2.41 25.31
N LYS A 68 -14.02 -3.61 25.85
CA LYS A 68 -13.33 -4.10 27.06
C LYS A 68 -12.01 -4.80 26.79
N LEU A 69 -11.69 -5.06 25.51
CA LEU A 69 -10.44 -5.70 25.14
C LEU A 69 -9.27 -4.75 25.46
N LYS A 70 -8.23 -5.33 26.06
CA LYS A 70 -6.97 -4.62 26.25
C LYS A 70 -6.06 -4.86 25.05
N ASN A 71 -5.26 -3.86 24.70
CA ASN A 71 -4.22 -4.03 23.69
C ASN A 71 -3.29 -5.20 24.07
N PRO A 72 -3.21 -6.27 23.28
CA PRO A 72 -2.35 -7.42 23.59
C PRO A 72 -0.86 -7.12 23.37
N LEU A 73 -0.54 -6.03 22.66
CA LEU A 73 0.84 -5.67 22.33
C LEU A 73 1.41 -4.74 23.39
N LYS A 74 2.68 -4.92 23.69
CA LYS A 74 3.41 -3.99 24.56
C LYS A 74 3.77 -2.73 23.78
N SER A 75 3.71 -1.57 24.46
CA SER A 75 4.21 -0.31 23.91
C SER A 75 5.74 -0.27 24.04
N ASP A 76 6.43 -0.95 23.14
CA ASP A 76 7.87 -0.94 23.01
C ASP A 76 8.32 -0.52 21.61
N SER A 77 9.60 -0.18 21.46
CA SER A 77 10.15 0.31 20.19
C SER A 77 9.99 -0.67 19.03
N LYS A 78 10.04 -1.96 19.30
CA LYS A 78 9.87 -3.00 18.27
C LYS A 78 8.45 -3.01 17.72
N ASN A 79 7.46 -2.98 18.60
CA ASN A 79 6.04 -2.97 18.19
C ASN A 79 5.65 -1.64 17.55
N LEU A 80 6.20 -0.51 18.04
CA LEU A 80 5.99 0.81 17.43
C LEU A 80 6.56 0.86 16.01
N PHE A 81 7.79 0.38 15.81
CA PHE A 81 8.41 0.33 14.49
C PHE A 81 7.63 -0.60 13.52
N ALA A 82 7.18 -1.76 14.00
CA ALA A 82 6.35 -2.66 13.20
C ALA A 82 5.01 -2.00 12.81
N GLY A 83 4.38 -1.27 13.72
CA GLY A 83 3.16 -0.51 13.45
C GLY A 83 3.38 0.60 12.43
N GLU A 84 4.49 1.34 12.54
CA GLU A 84 4.88 2.36 11.57
C GLU A 84 5.10 1.76 10.17
N SER A 85 5.78 0.63 10.08
CA SER A 85 5.99 -0.10 8.82
C SER A 85 4.67 -0.52 8.19
N LEU A 86 3.75 -1.10 8.95
CA LEU A 86 2.41 -1.44 8.49
C LEU A 86 1.63 -0.21 8.03
N PHE A 87 1.71 0.88 8.77
CA PHE A 87 1.00 2.11 8.42
C PHE A 87 1.48 2.69 7.10
N HIS A 88 2.81 2.70 6.88
CA HIS A 88 3.39 3.35 5.72
C HIS A 88 3.55 2.46 4.49
N THR A 89 3.82 1.16 4.66
CA THR A 89 4.24 0.31 3.52
C THR A 89 3.68 -1.10 3.52
N ASP A 90 3.71 -1.81 4.65
CA ASP A 90 3.67 -3.27 4.64
C ASP A 90 2.28 -3.87 4.81
N ALA A 91 1.27 -3.07 5.19
CA ALA A 91 -0.08 -3.57 5.35
C ALA A 91 -0.67 -4.03 4.02
N GLN A 92 -1.34 -5.18 4.04
CA GLN A 92 -2.02 -5.76 2.89
C GLN A 92 -3.54 -5.65 3.06
N PRO A 93 -4.29 -5.42 2.00
CA PRO A 93 -3.90 -5.27 0.58
C PRO A 93 -3.32 -3.89 0.27
N THR A 94 -3.32 -2.94 1.19
CA THR A 94 -2.81 -1.58 0.99
C THR A 94 -2.36 -0.95 2.30
N ALA A 95 -1.36 -0.08 2.25
CA ALA A 95 -0.86 0.64 3.41
C ALA A 95 -1.91 1.60 3.98
N CYS A 96 -1.97 1.73 5.31
CA CYS A 96 -2.99 2.53 6.00
C CYS A 96 -2.96 4.01 5.60
N LYS A 97 -1.78 4.54 5.30
CA LYS A 97 -1.59 5.94 4.85
C LYS A 97 -2.36 6.29 3.59
N ILE A 98 -2.70 5.30 2.75
CA ILE A 98 -3.42 5.55 1.49
C ILE A 98 -4.81 6.15 1.76
N CYS A 99 -5.44 5.73 2.85
CA CYS A 99 -6.70 6.31 3.31
C CYS A 99 -6.49 7.37 4.40
N HIS A 100 -5.60 7.11 5.37
CA HIS A 100 -5.43 7.97 6.54
C HIS A 100 -4.47 9.15 6.35
N GLY A 101 -3.74 9.21 5.22
CA GLY A 101 -2.71 10.22 4.98
C GLY A 101 -1.37 9.84 5.63
N SER A 102 -0.28 10.40 5.12
CA SER A 102 1.09 10.08 5.59
C SER A 102 1.34 10.46 7.06
N THR A 103 0.60 11.44 7.56
CA THR A 103 0.65 11.91 8.95
C THR A 103 -0.54 11.44 9.79
N GLY A 104 -1.39 10.57 9.24
CA GLY A 104 -2.59 10.11 9.93
C GLY A 104 -3.70 11.16 10.07
N ASN A 105 -3.67 12.22 9.26
CA ASN A 105 -4.61 13.35 9.33
C ASN A 105 -5.97 13.09 8.67
N GLY A 106 -6.21 11.88 8.18
CA GLY A 106 -7.44 11.50 7.50
C GLY A 106 -7.55 11.97 6.04
N MET A 107 -6.48 12.53 5.47
CA MET A 107 -6.43 13.14 4.13
C MET A 107 -5.60 12.29 3.16
N GLY A 108 -5.73 10.97 3.22
CA GLY A 108 -5.10 10.07 2.26
C GLY A 108 -5.71 10.19 0.86
N MET A 109 -4.98 9.68 -0.12
CA MET A 109 -5.39 9.74 -1.53
C MET A 109 -6.77 9.12 -1.77
N MET A 110 -7.14 8.10 -1.04
CA MET A 110 -8.44 7.43 -1.13
C MET A 110 -9.52 8.04 -0.22
N ALA A 111 -9.15 9.00 0.65
CA ALA A 111 -10.08 9.57 1.62
C ALA A 111 -11.34 10.21 1.00
N PRO A 112 -11.27 10.95 -0.14
CA PRO A 112 -12.44 11.63 -0.72
C PRO A 112 -13.58 10.69 -1.13
N GLY A 113 -13.30 9.42 -1.36
CA GLY A 113 -14.31 8.44 -1.77
C GLY A 113 -14.94 7.66 -0.60
N LEU A 114 -14.56 7.93 0.64
CA LEU A 114 -14.98 7.13 1.79
C LEU A 114 -16.03 7.83 2.64
N ASN A 115 -17.07 7.07 3.02
CA ASN A 115 -18.10 7.50 3.95
C ASN A 115 -18.34 6.40 5.02
N PRO A 116 -18.06 6.62 6.29
CA PRO A 116 -17.49 7.85 6.86
C PRO A 116 -16.06 8.09 6.42
N PRO A 117 -15.59 9.34 6.44
CA PRO A 117 -14.21 9.67 6.08
C PRO A 117 -13.22 9.01 7.05
N PRO A 118 -11.98 8.74 6.62
CA PRO A 118 -10.96 8.15 7.49
C PRO A 118 -10.72 9.00 8.73
N ARG A 119 -10.54 8.34 9.87
CA ARG A 119 -10.30 9.05 11.13
C ARG A 119 -9.00 9.86 11.07
N ASN A 120 -9.09 11.10 11.56
CA ASN A 120 -7.93 11.95 11.77
C ASN A 120 -7.28 11.61 13.12
N PHE A 121 -6.18 10.84 13.09
CA PHE A 121 -5.44 10.44 14.29
C PHE A 121 -4.60 11.57 14.88
N SER A 122 -4.34 12.63 14.12
CA SER A 122 -3.58 13.79 14.58
C SER A 122 -4.44 14.83 15.33
N CYS A 123 -5.75 14.61 15.40
CA CYS A 123 -6.69 15.49 16.10
C CYS A 123 -6.96 14.96 17.52
N SER A 124 -6.45 15.65 18.53
CA SER A 124 -6.63 15.24 19.93
C SER A 124 -8.10 15.17 20.36
N GLU A 125 -8.93 16.08 19.87
CA GLU A 125 -10.37 16.12 20.16
C GLU A 125 -11.10 14.91 19.57
N THR A 126 -10.70 14.47 18.37
CA THR A 126 -11.26 13.29 17.72
C THR A 126 -10.81 12.01 18.41
N MET A 127 -9.57 11.99 18.93
CA MET A 127 -8.97 10.81 19.56
C MET A 127 -9.26 10.71 21.06
N LYS A 128 -9.81 11.77 21.67
CA LYS A 128 -10.17 11.76 23.08
C LYS A 128 -11.18 10.67 23.41
N GLY A 129 -10.83 9.77 24.30
CA GLY A 129 -11.66 8.64 24.72
C GLY A 129 -11.62 7.42 23.79
N VAL A 130 -10.76 7.42 22.77
CA VAL A 130 -10.46 6.22 21.99
C VAL A 130 -9.40 5.42 22.76
N SER A 131 -9.73 4.15 23.06
CA SER A 131 -8.76 3.22 23.66
C SER A 131 -7.75 2.73 22.62
N ASP A 132 -6.61 2.31 23.11
CA ASP A 132 -5.58 1.63 22.30
C ASP A 132 -6.06 0.24 21.85
#